data_12dcc2f9e80ce2e7d7ad0049deeb1373
#
_entry.id   12dcc2f9e80ce2e7d7ad0049deeb1373
#
_cell.length_a   1.000
_cell.length_b   1.000
_cell.length_c   1.000
_cell.angle_alpha   90.00
_cell.angle_beta   90.00
_cell.angle_gamma   90.00
#
_symmetry.space_group_name_H-M   'P 1'
#
loop_
_entity.id
_entity.type
_entity.pdbx_description
1 polymer ?
#
loop_
_entity_poly.entity_id
_entity_poly.type
_entity_poly.pdbx_seq_one_letter_code
_entity_poly.pdbx_strand_id
1 'polypeptide(L)'
;MHPTEKAVRQFHESWGMRDPDRGAEVIAADCDFEDIARGEKLTGKEAYKEDYYRWREAFPDGVCEVENVIVSQCGKWATVEFRNTGTHTGTLRSSLGDFAPTGKRAEVRYCSVMKVKDGMVVEGRDYYDSATIVRQLGLVG
;
A
#
# COMPACT_ATOMS: atom_id res chain seq x y z
N MET A 1 1.08 21.93 -7.43
CA MET A 1 0.51 20.55 -7.39
C MET A 1 -0.80 20.58 -6.65
N HIS A 2 -1.81 19.90 -7.18
CA HIS A 2 -3.12 19.82 -6.54
C HIS A 2 -3.01 19.22 -5.13
N PRO A 3 -3.72 19.76 -4.11
CA PRO A 3 -3.62 19.24 -2.73
C PRO A 3 -3.94 17.75 -2.61
N THR A 4 -4.90 17.25 -3.40
CA THR A 4 -5.24 15.83 -3.41
C THR A 4 -4.08 14.97 -3.94
N GLU A 5 -3.44 15.41 -5.03
CA GLU A 5 -2.27 14.72 -5.57
C GLU A 5 -1.13 14.71 -4.55
N LYS A 6 -0.88 15.84 -3.89
CA LYS A 6 0.17 15.96 -2.88
C LYS A 6 -0.05 14.96 -1.74
N ALA A 7 -1.29 14.86 -1.23
CA ALA A 7 -1.62 13.95 -0.13
C ALA A 7 -1.40 12.48 -0.52
N VAL A 8 -1.91 12.06 -1.68
CA VAL A 8 -1.78 10.65 -2.09
C VAL A 8 -0.34 10.28 -2.46
N ARG A 9 0.44 11.22 -2.99
CA ARG A 9 1.87 11.00 -3.22
C ARG A 9 2.63 10.83 -1.91
N GLN A 10 2.39 11.69 -0.94
CA GLN A 10 3.03 11.58 0.38
C GLN A 10 2.72 10.24 1.03
N PHE A 11 1.46 9.81 0.95
CA PHE A 11 1.03 8.51 1.46
C PHE A 11 1.86 7.36 0.85
N HIS A 12 1.88 7.27 -0.49
CA HIS A 12 2.53 6.14 -1.18
C HIS A 12 4.05 6.21 -1.12
N GLU A 13 4.62 7.39 -1.33
CA GLU A 13 6.07 7.57 -1.34
C GLU A 13 6.70 7.27 0.03
N SER A 14 5.94 7.47 1.12
CA SER A 14 6.43 7.18 2.47
C SER A 14 6.83 5.71 2.67
N TRP A 15 6.20 4.80 1.94
CA TRP A 15 6.53 3.37 1.98
C TRP A 15 7.96 3.11 1.48
N GLY A 16 8.31 3.69 0.35
CA GLY A 16 9.65 3.56 -0.22
C GLY A 16 10.70 4.35 0.55
N MET A 17 10.31 5.45 1.18
CA MET A 17 11.18 6.29 2.00
C MET A 17 11.46 5.71 3.39
N ARG A 18 10.80 4.62 3.75
CA ARG A 18 10.87 3.98 5.08
C ARG A 18 10.46 4.93 6.20
N ASP A 19 9.46 5.76 5.94
CA ASP A 19 8.97 6.77 6.87
C ASP A 19 7.45 6.68 7.02
N PRO A 20 6.95 5.70 7.81
CA PRO A 20 5.52 5.53 7.99
C PRO A 20 4.88 6.70 8.74
N ASP A 21 5.63 7.44 9.55
CA ASP A 21 5.09 8.62 10.23
C ASP A 21 4.75 9.72 9.22
N ARG A 22 5.57 9.90 8.19
CA ARG A 22 5.29 10.86 7.13
C ARG A 22 4.01 10.49 6.37
N GLY A 23 3.79 9.21 6.10
CA GLY A 23 2.55 8.75 5.49
C GLY A 23 1.35 8.96 6.40
N ALA A 24 1.51 8.69 7.70
CA ALA A 24 0.44 8.86 8.67
C ALA A 24 0.00 10.31 8.85
N GLU A 25 0.86 11.29 8.55
CA GLU A 25 0.51 12.72 8.62
C GLU A 25 -0.67 13.09 7.72
N VAL A 26 -0.85 12.38 6.61
CA VAL A 26 -1.92 12.66 5.63
C VAL A 26 -3.09 11.68 5.72
N ILE A 27 -3.18 10.91 6.80
CA ILE A 27 -4.26 9.96 7.03
C ILE A 27 -5.19 10.49 8.12
N ALA A 28 -6.48 10.58 7.83
CA ALA A 28 -7.48 10.94 8.82
C ALA A 28 -7.57 9.86 9.91
N ALA A 29 -7.87 10.28 11.14
CA ALA A 29 -7.94 9.36 12.27
C ALA A 29 -8.98 8.25 12.07
N ASP A 30 -10.05 8.53 11.34
CA ASP A 30 -11.14 7.60 11.03
C ASP A 30 -11.09 7.09 9.58
N CYS A 31 -9.92 7.17 8.94
CA CYS A 31 -9.76 6.74 7.55
C CYS A 31 -10.09 5.26 7.40
N ASP A 32 -10.93 4.95 6.42
CA ASP A 32 -11.30 3.58 6.06
C ASP A 32 -10.48 3.11 4.87
N PHE A 33 -9.71 2.05 5.09
CA PHE A 33 -8.98 1.36 4.02
C PHE A 33 -9.56 -0.02 3.77
N GLU A 34 -9.54 -0.41 2.51
CA GLU A 34 -9.90 -1.76 2.13
C GLU A 34 -8.85 -2.33 1.18
N ASP A 35 -8.28 -3.46 1.56
CA ASP A 35 -7.43 -4.27 0.67
C ASP A 35 -8.36 -5.25 -0.04
N ILE A 36 -8.71 -4.94 -1.28
CA ILE A 36 -9.70 -5.72 -2.03
C ILE A 36 -9.21 -7.14 -2.30
N ALA A 37 -7.93 -7.30 -2.61
CA ALA A 37 -7.38 -8.61 -2.94
C ALA A 37 -7.37 -9.57 -1.76
N ARG A 38 -7.19 -9.05 -0.53
CA ARG A 38 -7.21 -9.87 0.70
C ARG A 38 -8.55 -9.87 1.41
N GLY A 39 -9.48 -9.00 1.01
CA GLY A 39 -10.77 -8.86 1.67
C GLY A 39 -10.66 -8.30 3.08
N GLU A 40 -9.63 -7.51 3.37
CA GLU A 40 -9.39 -6.91 4.69
C GLU A 40 -9.77 -5.44 4.72
N LYS A 41 -10.37 -5.02 5.84
CA LYS A 41 -10.64 -3.61 6.13
C LYS A 41 -9.74 -3.14 7.26
N LEU A 42 -9.16 -1.95 7.08
CA LEU A 42 -8.26 -1.32 8.04
C LEU A 42 -8.81 0.07 8.35
N THR A 43 -8.77 0.48 9.63
CA THR A 43 -9.26 1.80 10.02
C THR A 43 -8.17 2.56 10.76
N GLY A 44 -7.89 3.79 10.29
CA GLY A 44 -7.04 4.75 10.98
C GLY A 44 -5.55 4.56 10.79
N LYS A 45 -4.80 5.43 11.47
CA LYS A 45 -3.34 5.52 11.32
C LYS A 45 -2.58 4.31 11.83
N GLU A 46 -3.03 3.71 12.92
CA GLU A 46 -2.35 2.56 13.50
C GLU A 46 -2.45 1.33 12.61
N ALA A 47 -3.62 1.10 12.02
CA ALA A 47 -3.80 0.01 11.07
C ALA A 47 -2.92 0.20 9.82
N TYR A 48 -2.78 1.44 9.33
CA TYR A 48 -1.86 1.77 8.25
C TYR A 48 -0.42 1.42 8.62
N LYS A 49 0.03 1.81 9.82
CA LYS A 49 1.39 1.53 10.28
C LYS A 49 1.64 0.03 10.42
N GLU A 50 0.67 -0.72 10.95
CA GLU A 50 0.77 -2.17 11.05
C GLU A 50 0.92 -2.82 9.68
N ASP A 51 0.16 -2.36 8.69
CA ASP A 51 0.25 -2.86 7.33
C ASP A 51 1.62 -2.56 6.71
N TYR A 52 2.12 -1.35 6.93
CA TYR A 52 3.46 -0.96 6.50
C TYR A 52 4.54 -1.88 7.12
N TYR A 53 4.51 -2.09 8.45
CA TYR A 53 5.51 -2.91 9.12
C TYR A 53 5.42 -4.37 8.69
N ARG A 54 4.23 -4.88 8.42
CA ARG A 54 4.02 -6.23 7.90
C ARG A 54 4.68 -6.43 6.54
N TRP A 55 4.50 -5.45 5.65
CA TRP A 55 5.15 -5.45 4.35
C TRP A 55 6.67 -5.34 4.46
N ARG A 56 7.14 -4.44 5.32
CA ARG A 56 8.57 -4.22 5.52
C ARG A 56 9.26 -5.43 6.17
N GLU A 57 8.58 -6.17 7.02
CA GLU A 57 9.09 -7.41 7.58
C GLU A 57 9.32 -8.45 6.50
N ALA A 58 8.35 -8.65 5.62
CA ALA A 58 8.42 -9.63 4.53
C ALA A 58 9.45 -9.24 3.47
N PHE A 59 9.51 -7.94 3.15
CA PHE A 59 10.36 -7.37 2.10
C PHE A 59 11.23 -6.24 2.67
N PRO A 60 12.32 -6.56 3.40
CA PRO A 60 13.16 -5.53 4.01
C PRO A 60 13.77 -4.54 3.03
N ASP A 61 14.03 -4.96 1.79
CA ASP A 61 14.54 -4.13 0.70
C ASP A 61 13.44 -3.50 -0.16
N GLY A 62 12.19 -3.59 0.29
CA GLY A 62 11.03 -3.19 -0.50
C GLY A 62 11.07 -1.74 -0.96
N VAL A 63 10.66 -1.51 -2.20
CA VAL A 63 10.56 -0.20 -2.85
C VAL A 63 9.13 0.00 -3.34
N CYS A 64 8.61 1.21 -3.16
CA CYS A 64 7.31 1.61 -3.68
C CYS A 64 7.52 2.78 -4.64
N GLU A 65 7.20 2.57 -5.91
CA GLU A 65 7.33 3.60 -6.95
C GLU A 65 5.95 4.02 -7.44
N VAL A 66 5.62 5.30 -7.28
CA VAL A 66 4.41 5.88 -7.86
C VAL A 66 4.66 6.07 -9.36
N GLU A 67 3.80 5.46 -10.17
CA GLU A 67 3.93 5.52 -11.63
C GLU A 67 2.98 6.56 -12.24
N ASN A 68 1.79 6.72 -11.68
CA ASN A 68 0.80 7.63 -12.24
C ASN A 68 -0.21 8.07 -11.17
N VAL A 69 -0.61 9.34 -11.20
CA VAL A 69 -1.65 9.88 -10.33
C VAL A 69 -2.68 10.60 -11.19
N ILE A 70 -3.93 10.20 -11.06
CA ILE A 70 -5.06 10.81 -11.76
C ILE A 70 -5.99 11.41 -10.71
N VAL A 71 -6.21 12.72 -10.77
CA VAL A 71 -7.13 13.42 -9.87
C VAL A 71 -8.46 13.60 -10.56
N SER A 72 -9.56 13.32 -9.88
CA SER A 72 -10.90 13.48 -10.42
C SER A 72 -11.21 14.96 -10.70
N GLN A 73 -12.18 15.20 -11.59
CA GLN A 73 -12.58 16.55 -11.96
C GLN A 73 -13.01 17.37 -10.74
N CYS A 74 -13.71 16.77 -9.78
CA CYS A 74 -14.11 17.46 -8.54
C CYS A 74 -12.96 17.68 -7.57
N GLY A 75 -11.80 17.07 -7.80
CA GLY A 75 -10.61 17.21 -6.96
C GLY A 75 -10.63 16.42 -5.67
N LYS A 76 -11.70 15.66 -5.38
CA LYS A 76 -11.86 14.94 -4.11
C LYS A 76 -11.30 13.53 -4.13
N TRP A 77 -11.11 12.95 -5.31
CA TRP A 77 -10.64 11.60 -5.49
C TRP A 77 -9.35 11.56 -6.30
N ALA A 78 -8.51 10.60 -6.01
CA ALA A 78 -7.36 10.31 -6.85
C ALA A 78 -7.22 8.80 -7.04
N THR A 79 -6.78 8.43 -8.23
CA THR A 79 -6.34 7.08 -8.54
C THR A 79 -4.82 7.09 -8.63
N VAL A 80 -4.16 6.18 -7.93
CA VAL A 80 -2.70 6.10 -7.92
C VAL A 80 -2.29 4.73 -8.41
N GLU A 81 -1.52 4.70 -9.50
CA GLU A 81 -0.89 3.48 -9.97
C GLU A 81 0.54 3.45 -9.44
N PHE A 82 0.91 2.37 -8.77
CA PHE A 82 2.24 2.25 -8.18
C PHE A 82 2.72 0.80 -8.25
N ARG A 83 4.03 0.65 -8.13
CA ARG A 83 4.72 -0.64 -8.19
C ARG A 83 5.47 -0.88 -6.91
N ASN A 84 5.25 -2.04 -6.30
CA ASN A 84 6.03 -2.50 -5.16
C ASN A 84 6.95 -3.62 -5.61
N THR A 85 8.22 -3.52 -5.24
CA THR A 85 9.23 -4.55 -5.52
C THR A 85 9.97 -4.88 -4.24
N GLY A 86 10.39 -6.13 -4.10
CA GLY A 86 11.18 -6.53 -2.95
C GLY A 86 11.58 -7.98 -3.01
N THR A 87 12.53 -8.36 -2.16
CA THR A 87 13.00 -9.74 -2.00
C THR A 87 12.42 -10.31 -0.71
N HIS A 88 11.77 -11.47 -0.80
CA HIS A 88 11.10 -12.12 0.32
C HIS A 88 12.12 -12.77 1.25
N THR A 89 12.74 -11.98 2.12
CA THR A 89 13.76 -12.43 3.07
C THR A 89 13.30 -12.40 4.53
N GLY A 90 12.07 -11.94 4.78
CA GLY A 90 11.43 -11.99 6.09
C GLY A 90 10.11 -12.75 6.04
N THR A 91 9.51 -12.99 7.19
CA THR A 91 8.22 -13.71 7.27
C THR A 91 7.09 -12.88 6.66
N LEU A 92 6.32 -13.49 5.77
CA LEU A 92 5.09 -12.89 5.22
C LEU A 92 3.91 -13.34 6.08
N ARG A 93 3.36 -12.43 6.86
CA ARG A 93 2.19 -12.70 7.72
C ARG A 93 0.91 -12.40 6.98
N SER A 94 -0.02 -13.33 7.01
CA SER A 94 -1.30 -13.18 6.32
C SER A 94 -2.43 -13.85 7.11
N SER A 95 -3.67 -13.56 6.71
CA SER A 95 -4.86 -14.22 7.28
C SER A 95 -4.91 -15.72 6.98
N LEU A 96 -4.18 -16.16 5.96
CA LEU A 96 -4.10 -17.58 5.57
C LEU A 96 -2.95 -18.31 6.29
N GLY A 97 -2.20 -17.61 7.13
CA GLY A 97 -1.04 -18.14 7.84
C GLY A 97 0.23 -17.38 7.48
N ASP A 98 1.31 -17.77 8.15
CA ASP A 98 2.61 -17.16 7.96
C ASP A 98 3.43 -17.98 6.95
N PHE A 99 4.09 -17.28 6.02
CA PHE A 99 4.96 -17.92 5.03
C PHE A 99 6.42 -17.58 5.33
N ALA A 100 7.22 -18.62 5.49
CA ALA A 100 8.67 -18.47 5.71
C ALA A 100 9.34 -17.82 4.49
N PRO A 101 10.47 -17.11 4.68
CA PRO A 101 11.18 -16.46 3.59
C PRO A 101 11.53 -17.44 2.44
N THR A 102 11.24 -17.02 1.21
CA THR A 102 11.55 -17.81 0.01
C THR A 102 12.84 -17.36 -0.68
N GLY A 103 13.32 -16.14 -0.35
CA GLY A 103 14.45 -15.51 -1.02
C GLY A 103 14.13 -15.04 -2.45
N LYS A 104 12.88 -15.15 -2.88
CA LYS A 104 12.48 -14.80 -4.24
C LYS A 104 12.04 -13.35 -4.32
N ARG A 105 12.16 -12.75 -5.52
CA ARG A 105 11.76 -11.38 -5.78
C ARG A 105 10.28 -11.32 -6.17
N ALA A 106 9.58 -10.35 -5.62
CA ALA A 106 8.24 -10.00 -6.02
C ALA A 106 8.23 -8.62 -6.68
N GLU A 107 7.43 -8.47 -7.72
CA GLU A 107 7.19 -7.19 -8.39
C GLU A 107 5.71 -7.15 -8.76
N VAL A 108 4.96 -6.23 -8.14
CA VAL A 108 3.51 -6.18 -8.25
C VAL A 108 3.06 -4.75 -8.51
N ARG A 109 2.15 -4.60 -9.48
CA ARG A 109 1.49 -3.33 -9.75
C ARG A 109 0.19 -3.24 -8.98
N TYR A 110 -0.05 -2.07 -8.40
CA TYR A 110 -1.23 -1.76 -7.61
C TYR A 110 -1.95 -0.58 -8.22
N CYS A 111 -3.25 -0.51 -7.95
CA CYS A 111 -4.06 0.68 -8.20
C CYS A 111 -4.82 1.00 -6.91
N SER A 112 -4.61 2.20 -6.37
CA SER A 112 -5.36 2.69 -5.21
C SER A 112 -6.37 3.73 -5.67
N VAL A 113 -7.58 3.65 -5.11
CA VAL A 113 -8.60 4.69 -5.28
C VAL A 113 -8.79 5.35 -3.93
N MET A 114 -8.49 6.66 -3.85
CA MET A 114 -8.44 7.38 -2.57
C MET A 114 -9.30 8.63 -2.58
N LYS A 115 -10.05 8.84 -1.50
CA LYS A 115 -10.78 10.07 -1.27
C LYS A 115 -9.97 10.95 -0.31
N VAL A 116 -9.84 12.21 -0.67
CA VAL A 116 -9.09 13.21 0.11
C VAL A 116 -10.02 14.35 0.50
N LYS A 117 -9.99 14.73 1.77
CA LYS A 117 -10.75 15.84 2.31
C LYS A 117 -9.82 16.66 3.20
N ASP A 118 -9.75 17.98 2.94
CA ASP A 118 -8.91 18.89 3.71
C ASP A 118 -7.46 18.44 3.82
N GLY A 119 -6.91 17.91 2.70
CA GLY A 119 -5.54 17.44 2.63
C GLY A 119 -5.27 16.10 3.30
N MET A 120 -6.33 15.42 3.78
CA MET A 120 -6.21 14.14 4.48
C MET A 120 -6.92 13.04 3.71
N VAL A 121 -6.30 11.87 3.63
CA VAL A 121 -6.93 10.68 3.08
C VAL A 121 -7.98 10.16 4.06
N VAL A 122 -9.23 10.13 3.63
CA VAL A 122 -10.36 9.69 4.47
C VAL A 122 -10.89 8.32 4.09
N GLU A 123 -10.55 7.84 2.88
CA GLU A 123 -11.01 6.57 2.36
C GLU A 123 -10.03 6.08 1.30
N GLY A 124 -9.75 4.80 1.28
CA GLY A 124 -8.86 4.22 0.28
C GLY A 124 -9.17 2.76 0.00
N ARG A 125 -8.94 2.32 -1.23
CA ARG A 125 -9.05 0.93 -1.64
C ARG A 125 -7.87 0.57 -2.53
N ASP A 126 -7.26 -0.58 -2.25
CA ASP A 126 -6.17 -1.12 -3.04
C ASP A 126 -6.65 -2.30 -3.87
N TYR A 127 -6.35 -2.26 -5.16
CA TYR A 127 -6.64 -3.32 -6.12
C TYR A 127 -5.32 -3.83 -6.69
N TYR A 128 -5.11 -5.13 -6.60
CA TYR A 128 -3.93 -5.78 -7.18
C TYR A 128 -4.20 -7.28 -7.34
N ASP A 129 -3.35 -7.93 -8.10
CA ASP A 129 -3.45 -9.39 -8.31
C ASP A 129 -2.57 -10.13 -7.28
N SER A 130 -3.20 -10.61 -6.19
CA SER A 130 -2.48 -11.36 -5.17
C SER A 130 -1.94 -12.70 -5.68
N ALA A 131 -2.57 -13.28 -6.70
CA ALA A 131 -2.08 -14.51 -7.31
C ALA A 131 -0.70 -14.31 -7.95
N THR A 132 -0.42 -13.12 -8.49
CA THR A 132 0.89 -12.78 -9.03
C THR A 132 1.96 -12.88 -7.94
N ILE A 133 1.72 -12.36 -6.76
CA ILE A 133 2.65 -12.44 -5.63
C ILE A 133 2.91 -13.91 -5.27
N VAL A 134 1.85 -14.67 -5.11
CA VAL A 134 1.93 -16.08 -4.72
C VAL A 134 2.74 -16.89 -5.74
N ARG A 135 2.51 -16.67 -7.04
CA ARG A 135 3.27 -17.32 -8.10
C ARG A 135 4.74 -16.92 -8.10
N GLN A 136 5.03 -15.63 -8.00
CA GLN A 136 6.40 -15.11 -7.99
C GLN A 136 7.22 -15.65 -6.82
N LEU A 137 6.59 -15.79 -5.65
CA LEU A 137 7.24 -16.32 -4.45
C LEU A 137 7.25 -17.85 -4.41
N GLY A 138 6.60 -18.52 -5.36
CA GLY A 138 6.57 -19.98 -5.41
C GLY A 138 5.77 -20.60 -4.28
N LEU A 139 4.77 -19.90 -3.76
CA LEU A 139 3.93 -20.38 -2.65
C LEU A 139 2.78 -21.28 -3.10
N VAL A 140 2.57 -21.38 -4.42
CA VAL A 140 1.62 -22.32 -5.03
C VAL A 140 2.40 -23.39 -5.72
N GLY A 141 2.17 -24.60 -5.31
CA GLY A 141 2.77 -25.77 -5.92
C GLY A 141 2.10 -26.23 -7.21
#